data_b5f03218ff9f3fe341bbdf97f7f0f978
#
_entry.id   b5f03218ff9f3fe341bbdf97f7f0f978
#
_cell.length_a   1.000
_cell.length_b   1.000
_cell.length_c   1.000
_cell.angle_alpha   90.00
_cell.angle_beta   90.00
_cell.angle_gamma   90.00
#
_symmetry.space_group_name_H-M   'P 1'
#
loop_
_entity.id
_entity.type
_entity.pdbx_description
1 polymer ?
#
loop_
_entity_poly.entity_id
_entity_poly.type
_entity_poly.pdbx_seq_one_letter_code
_entity_poly.pdbx_strand_id
1 'polypeptide(L)'
;HYNMMNVLSMHALIGAYKPEGYEWTDELCEVLTGNIDFACDYIEKHFEGVTVSKPQGTYMLFVDCTDWCKAHGKTIGDVGAAIQDGTMFFGPCHLRMNLASPRSRIEEAFHRMDKYVFNA
;
A
#
# COMPACT_ATOMS: atom_id res chain seq x y z
N HIS A 1 13.43 -29.66 16.47
CA HIS A 1 13.44 -29.60 14.99
C HIS A 1 14.36 -28.45 14.58
N TYR A 2 15.52 -28.80 14.04
CA TYR A 2 16.40 -27.81 13.41
C TYR A 2 15.83 -27.52 12.04
N ASN A 3 15.27 -26.32 11.85
CA ASN A 3 14.95 -25.81 10.50
C ASN A 3 16.25 -25.51 9.80
N MET A 4 16.75 -26.49 9.05
CA MET A 4 17.94 -26.32 8.23
C MET A 4 17.54 -25.59 6.93
N MET A 5 18.17 -24.47 6.68
CA MET A 5 18.02 -23.75 5.42
C MET A 5 18.53 -24.63 4.28
N ASN A 6 17.78 -24.73 3.19
CA ASN A 6 18.26 -25.48 2.02
C ASN A 6 19.40 -24.73 1.33
N VAL A 7 20.21 -25.46 0.54
CA VAL A 7 21.42 -24.92 -0.09
C VAL A 7 21.11 -23.73 -1.01
N LEU A 8 19.99 -23.76 -1.74
CA LEU A 8 19.61 -22.65 -2.64
C LEU A 8 19.30 -21.40 -1.83
N SER A 9 18.59 -21.52 -0.71
CA SER A 9 18.31 -20.40 0.18
C SER A 9 19.57 -19.81 0.80
N MET A 10 20.57 -20.64 1.13
CA MET A 10 21.87 -20.16 1.62
C MET A 10 22.59 -19.32 0.55
N HIS A 11 22.65 -19.81 -0.69
CA HIS A 11 23.28 -19.06 -1.77
C HIS A 11 22.53 -17.80 -2.14
N ALA A 12 21.20 -17.82 -2.10
CA ALA A 12 20.38 -16.63 -2.30
C ALA A 12 20.65 -15.57 -1.23
N LEU A 13 20.74 -15.99 0.05
CA LEU A 13 21.07 -15.09 1.15
C LEU A 13 22.45 -14.47 0.96
N ILE A 14 23.48 -15.28 0.68
CA ILE A 14 24.84 -14.77 0.43
C ILE A 14 24.86 -13.80 -0.77
N GLY A 15 24.10 -14.11 -1.82
CA GLY A 15 23.97 -13.23 -2.97
C GLY A 15 23.28 -11.90 -2.67
N ALA A 16 22.23 -11.92 -1.85
CA ALA A 16 21.47 -10.73 -1.49
C ALA A 16 22.26 -9.76 -0.59
N TYR A 17 23.15 -10.27 0.28
CA TYR A 17 23.97 -9.46 1.19
C TYR A 17 25.32 -9.08 0.58
N LYS A 18 25.34 -8.75 -0.71
CA LYS A 18 26.47 -8.14 -1.40
C LYS A 18 26.26 -6.64 -1.61
N PRO A 19 27.31 -5.87 -1.94
CA PRO A 19 27.16 -4.43 -2.20
C PRO A 19 26.03 -4.11 -3.19
N GLU A 20 25.94 -4.84 -4.28
CA GLU A 20 24.91 -4.66 -5.31
C GLU A 20 23.47 -4.92 -4.76
N GLY A 21 23.33 -5.81 -3.79
CA GLY A 21 22.06 -6.06 -3.11
C GLY A 21 21.64 -4.91 -2.21
N TYR A 22 22.58 -4.24 -1.56
CA TYR A 22 22.31 -3.03 -0.78
C TYR A 22 21.95 -1.86 -1.67
N GLU A 23 22.68 -1.63 -2.76
CA GLU A 23 22.38 -0.59 -3.76
C GLU A 23 20.94 -0.78 -4.31
N TRP A 24 20.58 -2.00 -4.68
CA TRP A 24 19.22 -2.30 -5.13
C TRP A 24 18.15 -2.00 -4.07
N THR A 25 18.46 -2.31 -2.81
CA THR A 25 17.53 -2.05 -1.70
C THR A 25 17.34 -0.56 -1.47
N ASP A 26 18.41 0.22 -1.56
CA ASP A 26 18.36 1.68 -1.39
C ASP A 26 17.53 2.32 -2.53
N GLU A 27 17.75 1.94 -3.77
CA GLU A 27 16.94 2.38 -4.92
C GLU A 27 15.46 1.99 -4.74
N LEU A 28 15.19 0.77 -4.28
CA LEU A 28 13.82 0.32 -4.01
C LEU A 28 13.16 1.17 -2.91
N CYS A 29 13.88 1.49 -1.84
CA CYS A 29 13.38 2.34 -0.76
C CYS A 29 13.03 3.74 -1.26
N GLU A 30 13.82 4.31 -2.16
CA GLU A 30 13.52 5.61 -2.79
C GLU A 30 12.24 5.57 -3.62
N VAL A 31 12.08 4.54 -4.46
CA VAL A 31 10.87 4.35 -5.28
C VAL A 31 9.64 4.17 -4.40
N LEU A 32 9.73 3.33 -3.36
CA LEU A 32 8.61 3.08 -2.44
C LEU A 32 8.25 4.35 -1.65
N THR A 33 9.22 5.10 -1.20
CA THR A 33 9.00 6.38 -0.51
C THR A 33 8.24 7.35 -1.42
N GLY A 34 8.68 7.50 -2.67
CA GLY A 34 7.99 8.34 -3.64
C GLY A 34 6.54 7.90 -3.91
N ASN A 35 6.28 6.59 -3.94
CA ASN A 35 4.93 6.05 -4.10
C ASN A 35 4.05 6.33 -2.89
N ILE A 36 4.59 6.19 -1.68
CA ILE A 36 3.89 6.49 -0.42
C ILE A 36 3.57 7.97 -0.33
N ASP A 37 4.52 8.84 -0.63
CA ASP A 37 4.32 10.28 -0.60
C ASP A 37 3.20 10.72 -1.55
N PHE A 38 3.23 10.24 -2.78
CA PHE A 38 2.15 10.49 -3.73
C PHE A 38 0.80 10.01 -3.21
N ALA A 39 0.73 8.78 -2.69
CA ALA A 39 -0.53 8.21 -2.25
C ALA A 39 -1.11 8.98 -1.08
N CYS A 40 -0.30 9.34 -0.07
CA CYS A 40 -0.72 10.15 1.05
C CYS A 40 -1.20 11.54 0.61
N ASP A 41 -0.42 12.21 -0.22
CA ASP A 41 -0.76 13.52 -0.79
C ASP A 41 -2.04 13.49 -1.62
N TYR A 42 -2.24 12.43 -2.41
CA TYR A 42 -3.43 12.29 -3.24
C TYR A 42 -4.69 12.08 -2.39
N ILE A 43 -4.62 11.21 -1.38
CA ILE A 43 -5.72 10.97 -0.44
C ILE A 43 -6.10 12.27 0.26
N GLU A 44 -5.12 12.98 0.82
CA GLU A 44 -5.37 14.21 1.57
C GLU A 44 -6.02 15.31 0.72
N LYS A 45 -5.68 15.38 -0.57
CA LYS A 45 -6.16 16.43 -1.48
C LYS A 45 -7.48 16.10 -2.18
N HIS A 46 -7.79 14.82 -2.39
CA HIS A 46 -8.86 14.40 -3.29
C HIS A 46 -9.94 13.52 -2.66
N PHE A 47 -9.66 12.85 -1.53
CA PHE A 47 -10.61 11.91 -0.93
C PHE A 47 -11.21 12.48 0.35
N GLU A 48 -12.36 13.14 0.24
CA GLU A 48 -13.05 13.71 1.39
C GLU A 48 -13.56 12.61 2.36
N GLY A 49 -13.33 12.77 3.65
CA GLY A 49 -13.72 11.79 4.68
C GLY A 49 -12.82 10.54 4.72
N VAL A 50 -11.67 10.59 4.06
CA VAL A 50 -10.65 9.53 4.07
C VAL A 50 -9.37 10.06 4.70
N THR A 51 -8.80 9.30 5.62
CA THR A 51 -7.55 9.68 6.29
C THR A 51 -6.50 8.57 6.19
N VAL A 52 -5.24 8.95 6.26
CA VAL A 52 -4.13 8.03 6.23
C VAL A 52 -2.99 8.52 7.11
N SER A 53 -2.38 7.59 7.84
CA SER A 53 -1.11 7.87 8.54
C SER A 53 0.04 7.43 7.65
N LYS A 54 0.96 8.35 7.36
CA LYS A 54 2.16 8.03 6.58
C LYS A 54 2.99 6.97 7.31
N PRO A 55 3.22 5.79 6.71
CA PRO A 55 3.98 4.74 7.35
C PRO A 55 5.47 5.13 7.44
N GLN A 56 6.13 4.72 8.53
CA GLN A 56 7.57 4.91 8.72
C GLN A 56 8.40 3.78 8.08
N GLY A 57 7.76 2.77 7.57
CA GLY A 57 8.36 1.62 6.90
C GLY A 57 7.30 0.83 6.15
N THR A 58 7.71 -0.23 5.47
CA THR A 58 6.83 -1.05 4.62
C THR A 58 6.36 -0.36 3.34
N TYR A 59 5.81 -1.14 2.45
CA TYR A 59 5.17 -0.70 1.20
C TYR A 59 3.64 -0.78 1.27
N MET A 60 3.11 -0.98 2.47
CA MET A 60 1.67 -1.11 2.69
C MET A 60 1.12 0.19 3.28
N LEU A 61 0.04 0.68 2.70
CA LEU A 61 -0.73 1.78 3.23
C LEU A 61 -2.02 1.27 3.87
N PHE A 62 -2.35 1.77 5.05
CA PHE A 62 -3.60 1.45 5.75
C PHE A 62 -4.43 2.73 5.84
N VAL A 63 -5.53 2.76 5.09
CA VAL A 63 -6.33 3.97 4.83
C VAL A 63 -7.64 3.85 5.57
N ASP A 64 -7.95 4.84 6.40
CA ASP A 64 -9.21 4.92 7.14
C ASP A 64 -10.28 5.63 6.30
N CYS A 65 -11.32 4.88 5.93
CA CYS A 65 -12.48 5.36 5.19
C CYS A 65 -13.73 5.46 6.07
N THR A 66 -13.59 5.46 7.40
CA THR A 66 -14.72 5.39 8.34
C THR A 66 -15.71 6.53 8.14
N ASP A 67 -15.24 7.75 8.00
CA ASP A 67 -16.13 8.90 7.86
C ASP A 67 -16.75 8.98 6.48
N TRP A 68 -16.02 8.58 5.44
CA TRP A 68 -16.58 8.45 4.11
C TRP A 68 -17.69 7.38 4.05
N CYS A 69 -17.46 6.20 4.64
CA CYS A 69 -18.46 5.13 4.72
C CYS A 69 -19.73 5.59 5.44
N LYS A 70 -19.59 6.31 6.56
CA LYS A 70 -20.75 6.85 7.30
C LYS A 70 -21.52 7.89 6.48
N ALA A 71 -20.82 8.80 5.83
CA ALA A 71 -21.44 9.88 5.05
C ALA A 71 -22.25 9.36 3.86
N HIS A 72 -21.80 8.25 3.24
CA HIS A 72 -22.43 7.68 2.04
C HIS A 72 -23.32 6.45 2.34
N GLY A 73 -23.38 5.98 3.59
CA GLY A 73 -24.13 4.76 3.95
C GLY A 73 -23.60 3.51 3.26
N LYS A 74 -22.29 3.49 2.96
CA LYS A 74 -21.61 2.39 2.26
C LYS A 74 -20.69 1.62 3.19
N THR A 75 -20.29 0.43 2.77
CA THR A 75 -19.27 -0.39 3.41
C THR A 75 -18.01 -0.43 2.55
N ILE A 76 -16.90 -0.89 3.14
CA ILE A 76 -15.66 -1.03 2.36
C ILE A 76 -15.78 -2.05 1.23
N GLY A 77 -16.65 -3.06 1.37
CA GLY A 77 -16.97 -4.02 0.32
C GLY A 77 -17.62 -3.38 -0.92
N ASP A 78 -18.32 -2.26 -0.73
CA ASP A 78 -18.97 -1.52 -1.81
C ASP A 78 -17.97 -0.70 -2.63
N VAL A 79 -16.77 -0.48 -2.10
CA VAL A 79 -15.68 0.21 -2.81
C VAL A 79 -15.21 -0.60 -4.03
N GLY A 80 -15.45 -1.93 -4.04
CA GLY A 80 -15.35 -2.79 -5.23
C GLY A 80 -13.98 -2.84 -5.92
N ALA A 81 -12.97 -2.25 -5.32
CA ALA A 81 -11.63 -2.20 -5.88
C ALA A 81 -10.85 -3.47 -5.54
N ALA A 82 -9.87 -3.80 -6.35
CA ALA A 82 -8.91 -4.87 -6.08
C ALA A 82 -7.95 -4.52 -4.91
N ILE A 83 -8.52 -3.98 -3.84
CA ILE A 83 -7.87 -3.52 -2.63
C ILE A 83 -8.31 -4.41 -1.48
N GLN A 84 -7.39 -4.72 -0.60
CA GLN A 84 -7.69 -5.63 0.49
C GLN A 84 -8.49 -4.92 1.58
N ASP A 85 -9.62 -5.53 1.96
CA ASP A 85 -10.43 -5.10 3.11
C ASP A 85 -9.59 -5.18 4.40
N GLY A 86 -9.58 -4.09 5.15
CA GLY A 86 -8.85 -3.96 6.41
C GLY A 86 -9.49 -4.67 7.60
N THR A 87 -10.70 -5.19 7.47
CA THR A 87 -11.43 -5.85 8.56
C THR A 87 -10.65 -7.03 9.16
N MET A 88 -9.96 -7.80 8.32
CA MET A 88 -9.07 -8.89 8.77
C MET A 88 -7.85 -8.39 9.57
N PHE A 89 -7.58 -7.10 9.55
CA PHE A 89 -6.48 -6.42 10.24
C PHE A 89 -6.99 -5.50 11.35
N PHE A 90 -8.18 -5.81 11.90
CA PHE A 90 -8.84 -5.05 12.96
C PHE A 90 -9.22 -3.60 12.59
N GLY A 91 -9.26 -3.28 11.30
CA GLY A 91 -9.69 -1.99 10.76
C GLY A 91 -10.99 -2.11 9.96
N PRO A 92 -12.16 -2.20 10.60
CA PRO A 92 -13.42 -2.09 9.88
C PRO A 92 -13.46 -0.73 9.17
N CYS A 93 -13.95 -0.68 7.94
CA CYS A 93 -13.92 0.51 7.07
C CYS A 93 -12.51 1.01 6.70
N HIS A 94 -11.50 0.16 6.76
CA HIS A 94 -10.14 0.48 6.29
C HIS A 94 -9.82 -0.27 5.00
N LEU A 95 -8.99 0.37 4.16
CA LEU A 95 -8.40 -0.24 2.96
C LEU A 95 -6.93 -0.51 3.20
N ARG A 96 -6.48 -1.70 2.86
CA ARG A 96 -5.06 -2.05 2.86
C ARG A 96 -4.53 -2.10 1.43
N MET A 97 -3.62 -1.19 1.11
CA MET A 97 -3.10 -0.98 -0.25
C MET A 97 -1.62 -1.36 -0.32
N ASN A 98 -1.26 -2.10 -1.36
CA ASN A 98 0.13 -2.42 -1.69
C ASN A 98 0.65 -1.40 -2.70
N LEU A 99 1.70 -0.65 -2.35
CA LEU A 99 2.32 0.37 -3.19
C LEU A 99 3.64 -0.08 -3.83
N ALA A 100 4.00 -1.36 -3.70
CA ALA A 100 5.16 -1.95 -4.39
C ALA A 100 4.81 -2.26 -5.86
N SER A 101 4.54 -1.23 -6.63
CA SER A 101 4.14 -1.28 -8.04
C SER A 101 4.76 -0.12 -8.81
N PRO A 102 4.91 -0.21 -10.13
CA PRO A 102 5.33 0.93 -10.94
C PRO A 102 4.43 2.15 -10.70
N ARG A 103 5.03 3.33 -10.59
CA ARG A 103 4.36 4.59 -10.29
C ARG A 103 3.12 4.83 -11.17
N SER A 104 3.22 4.60 -12.47
CA SER A 104 2.12 4.80 -13.41
C SER A 104 0.89 3.95 -13.10
N ARG A 105 1.07 2.74 -12.57
CA ARG A 105 -0.05 1.88 -12.15
C ARG A 105 -0.71 2.38 -10.88
N ILE A 106 0.07 2.94 -9.97
CA ILE A 106 -0.46 3.54 -8.74
C ILE A 106 -1.26 4.79 -9.09
N GLU A 107 -0.74 5.67 -9.93
CA GLU A 107 -1.43 6.86 -10.41
C GLU A 107 -2.76 6.51 -11.08
N GLU A 108 -2.77 5.55 -11.99
CA GLU A 108 -4.00 5.07 -12.65
C GLU A 108 -5.01 4.52 -11.63
N ALA A 109 -4.56 3.74 -10.64
CA ALA A 109 -5.43 3.19 -9.60
C ALA A 109 -6.08 4.31 -8.76
N PHE A 110 -5.30 5.32 -8.38
CA PHE A 110 -5.80 6.47 -7.62
C PHE A 110 -6.78 7.33 -8.42
N HIS A 111 -6.51 7.60 -9.71
CA HIS A 111 -7.44 8.29 -10.59
C HIS A 111 -8.76 7.53 -10.77
N ARG A 112 -8.70 6.20 -10.83
CA ARG A 112 -9.93 5.37 -10.92
C ARG A 112 -10.72 5.40 -9.62
N MET A 113 -10.06 5.29 -8.47
CA MET A 113 -10.71 5.40 -7.17
C MET A 113 -11.38 6.77 -6.99
N ASP A 114 -10.68 7.83 -7.38
CA ASP A 114 -11.20 9.18 -7.38
C ASP A 114 -12.49 9.27 -8.19
N LYS A 115 -12.43 8.89 -9.46
CA LYS A 115 -13.51 9.02 -10.43
C LYS A 115 -14.73 8.13 -10.13
N TYR A 116 -14.51 6.91 -9.67
CA TYR A 116 -15.57 5.90 -9.60
C TYR A 116 -16.02 5.55 -8.18
N VAL A 117 -15.32 6.02 -7.16
CA VAL A 117 -15.61 5.70 -5.76
C VAL A 117 -15.80 6.95 -4.91
N PHE A 118 -14.75 7.74 -4.76
CA PHE A 118 -14.72 8.82 -3.76
C PHE A 118 -15.40 10.10 -4.22
N ASN A 119 -15.39 10.39 -5.51
CA ASN A 119 -16.04 11.55 -6.13
C ASN A 119 -17.07 11.14 -7.22
N ALA A 120 -17.66 9.96 -7.07
CA ALA A 120 -18.66 9.41 -7.99
C ALA A 120 -20.07 9.96 -7.70
#